data_4e7e2203e45388ef37c6ed970dcce159
#
_entry.id   4e7e2203e45388ef37c6ed970dcce159
#
_cell.length_a   1.000
_cell.length_b   1.000
_cell.length_c   1.000
_cell.angle_alpha   90.00
_cell.angle_beta   90.00
_cell.angle_gamma   90.00
#
_symmetry.space_group_name_H-M   'P 1'
#
loop_
_entity.id
_entity.type
_entity.pdbx_description
1 polymer ?
#
loop_
_entity_poly.entity_id
_entity_poly.type
_entity_poly.pdbx_seq_one_letter_code
_entity_poly.pdbx_strand_id
1 'polypeptide(L)' 'MKKTVIEAIRGCMETRSISQQKLAEKAGMKSAQEIQSLFRAKNGMRTDKLIDILEAMGYELVIRDKVNDEEVVVEK' A
#
# COMPACT_ATOMS: atom_id res chain seq x y z
N MET A 1 3.51 1.16 -16.99
CA MET A 1 2.56 2.23 -16.65
C MET A 1 2.90 2.81 -15.28
N LYS A 2 2.91 4.13 -15.18
CA LYS A 2 3.22 4.81 -13.93
C LYS A 2 1.95 5.21 -13.20
N LYS A 3 1.93 5.01 -11.89
CA LYS A 3 0.79 5.35 -11.04
C LYS A 3 1.27 6.01 -9.76
N THR A 4 0.42 6.83 -9.16
CA THR A 4 0.70 7.33 -7.82
C THR A 4 0.56 6.17 -6.83
N VAL A 5 1.09 6.36 -5.62
CA VAL A 5 0.98 5.36 -4.55
C VAL A 5 -0.49 4.99 -4.30
N ILE A 6 -1.36 5.99 -4.20
CA ILE A 6 -2.79 5.75 -3.92
C ILE A 6 -3.46 4.99 -5.06
N GLU A 7 -3.18 5.36 -6.30
CA GLU A 7 -3.73 4.64 -7.46
C GLU A 7 -3.26 3.18 -7.48
N ALA A 8 -1.98 2.96 -7.18
CA ALA A 8 -1.43 1.61 -7.12
C ALA A 8 -2.12 0.77 -6.03
N ILE A 9 -2.31 1.35 -4.85
CA ILE A 9 -3.00 0.65 -3.74
C ILE A 9 -4.43 0.32 -4.13
N ARG A 10 -5.16 1.27 -4.73
CA ARG A 10 -6.54 1.03 -5.16
C ARG A 10 -6.60 -0.09 -6.21
N GLY A 11 -5.64 -0.14 -7.13
CA GLY A 11 -5.54 -1.22 -8.09
C GLY A 11 -5.32 -2.57 -7.43
N CYS A 12 -4.46 -2.62 -6.42
CA CYS A 12 -4.24 -3.84 -5.63
C CYS A 12 -5.51 -4.28 -4.91
N MET A 13 -6.27 -3.33 -4.35
CA MET A 13 -7.54 -3.64 -3.69
C MET A 13 -8.55 -4.24 -4.67
N GLU A 14 -8.63 -3.71 -5.87
CA GLU A 14 -9.51 -4.24 -6.90
C GLU A 14 -9.09 -5.66 -7.30
N THR A 15 -7.81 -5.88 -7.51
CA THR A 15 -7.27 -7.20 -7.87
C THR A 15 -7.61 -8.23 -6.81
N ARG A 16 -7.53 -7.86 -5.54
CA ARG A 16 -7.84 -8.76 -4.42
C ARG A 16 -9.31 -8.76 -4.03
N SER A 17 -10.12 -7.92 -4.65
CA SER A 17 -11.55 -7.76 -4.29
C SER A 17 -11.72 -7.46 -2.81
N ILE A 18 -10.91 -6.56 -2.29
CA ILE A 18 -10.92 -6.22 -0.87
C ILE A 18 -11.45 -4.80 -0.66
N SER A 19 -12.35 -4.64 0.31
CA SER A 19 -12.90 -3.34 0.68
C SER A 19 -11.96 -2.61 1.65
N GLN A 20 -12.18 -1.30 1.83
CA GLN A 20 -11.41 -0.53 2.81
C GLN A 20 -11.61 -1.07 4.23
N GLN A 21 -12.81 -1.48 4.57
CA GLN A 21 -13.12 -2.08 5.87
C GLN A 21 -12.29 -3.34 6.10
N LYS A 22 -12.28 -4.22 5.12
CA LYS A 22 -11.55 -5.50 5.22
C LYS A 22 -10.05 -5.26 5.25
N LEU A 23 -9.56 -4.31 4.45
CA LEU A 23 -8.14 -3.96 4.44
C LEU A 23 -7.70 -3.42 5.80
N ALA A 24 -8.51 -2.54 6.40
CA ALA A 24 -8.23 -2.01 7.71
C ALA A 24 -8.10 -3.12 8.76
N GLU A 25 -9.03 -4.07 8.74
CA GLU A 25 -8.99 -5.22 9.65
C GLU A 25 -7.70 -6.02 9.49
N LYS A 26 -7.34 -6.33 8.24
CA LYS A 26 -6.13 -7.12 7.96
C LYS A 26 -4.84 -6.38 8.29
N ALA A 27 -4.84 -5.07 8.15
CA ALA A 27 -3.66 -4.25 8.44
C ALA A 27 -3.55 -3.87 9.92
N GLY A 28 -4.48 -4.33 10.76
CA GLY A 28 -4.46 -4.04 12.18
C GLY A 28 -4.89 -2.62 12.52
N MET A 29 -5.66 -1.99 11.66
CA MET A 29 -6.18 -0.66 11.86
C MET A 29 -7.57 -0.71 12.51
N LYS A 30 -7.95 0.37 13.19
CA LYS A 30 -9.21 0.41 13.94
C LYS A 30 -10.44 0.45 13.05
N SER A 31 -10.35 1.13 11.90
CA SER A 31 -11.52 1.29 11.04
C SER A 31 -11.11 1.68 9.63
N ALA A 32 -12.08 1.60 8.71
CA ALA A 32 -11.89 2.06 7.33
C ALA A 32 -11.55 3.54 7.26
N GLN A 33 -11.92 4.33 8.27
CA GLN A 33 -11.58 5.76 8.31
C GLN A 33 -10.08 5.99 8.36
N GLU A 34 -9.33 5.11 9.01
CA GLU A 34 -7.87 5.22 9.02
C GLU A 34 -7.30 5.07 7.61
N ILE A 35 -7.83 4.12 6.83
CA ILE A 35 -7.44 3.94 5.44
C ILE A 35 -7.77 5.21 4.63
N GLN A 36 -8.97 5.76 4.80
CA GLN A 36 -9.36 6.97 4.09
C GLN A 36 -8.46 8.16 4.44
N SER A 37 -8.11 8.29 5.72
CA SER A 37 -7.21 9.35 6.18
C SER A 37 -5.84 9.24 5.52
N LEU A 38 -5.31 8.03 5.40
CA LEU A 38 -4.04 7.80 4.74
C LEU A 38 -4.10 8.18 3.26
N PHE A 39 -5.21 7.87 2.60
CA PHE A 39 -5.41 8.19 1.18
C PHE A 39 -5.54 9.69 0.93
N ARG A 40 -5.96 10.47 1.94
CA ARG A 40 -6.16 11.91 1.82
C ARG A 40 -5.00 12.75 2.34
N ALA A 41 -3.97 12.12 2.90
CA ALA A 41 -2.85 12.83 3.49
C ALA A 41 -2.12 13.67 2.43
N LYS A 42 -1.94 14.97 2.71
CA LYS A 42 -1.31 15.89 1.76
C LYS A 42 0.14 15.53 1.45
N ASN A 43 0.86 15.07 2.45
CA ASN A 43 2.29 14.78 2.35
C ASN A 43 2.56 13.31 2.03
N GLY A 44 1.52 12.60 1.63
CA GLY A 44 1.64 11.20 1.31
C GLY A 44 1.57 10.32 2.55
N MET A 45 1.75 9.04 2.34
CA MET A 45 1.62 8.02 3.36
C MET A 45 3.00 7.68 3.93
N ARG A 46 3.08 7.50 5.24
CA ARG A 46 4.32 7.03 5.87
C ARG A 46 4.66 5.64 5.32
N THR A 47 5.96 5.39 5.17
CA THR A 47 6.44 4.13 4.58
C THR A 47 6.00 2.92 5.42
N ASP A 48 6.05 3.02 6.74
CA ASP A 48 5.64 1.90 7.60
C ASP A 48 4.15 1.55 7.40
N LYS A 49 3.30 2.56 7.24
CA LYS A 49 1.87 2.33 6.97
C LYS A 49 1.65 1.75 5.59
N LEU A 50 2.40 2.22 4.60
CA LEU A 50 2.35 1.68 3.24
C LEU A 50 2.69 0.20 3.25
N ILE A 51 3.75 -0.18 3.94
CA ILE A 51 4.17 -1.59 4.04
C ILE A 51 3.10 -2.42 4.73
N ASP A 52 2.51 -1.92 5.83
CA ASP A 52 1.42 -2.63 6.53
C ASP A 52 0.25 -2.92 5.59
N ILE A 53 -0.15 -1.92 4.80
CA ILE A 53 -1.26 -2.06 3.86
C ILE A 53 -0.92 -3.08 2.77
N LEU A 54 0.27 -3.00 2.20
CA LEU A 54 0.68 -3.91 1.14
C LEU A 54 0.77 -5.35 1.65
N GLU A 55 1.38 -5.56 2.81
CA GLU A 55 1.48 -6.90 3.39
C GLU A 55 0.11 -7.49 3.70
N ALA A 56 -0.83 -6.66 4.16
CA ALA A 56 -2.19 -7.12 4.45
C ALA A 56 -2.88 -7.69 3.21
N MET A 57 -2.49 -7.25 2.03
CA MET A 57 -3.05 -7.72 0.76
C MET A 57 -2.17 -8.76 0.07
N GLY A 58 -1.03 -9.13 0.65
CA GLY A 58 -0.12 -10.09 0.05
C GLY A 58 0.82 -9.51 -0.98
N TYR A 59 1.10 -8.20 -0.88
CA TYR A 59 2.04 -7.52 -1.75
C TYR A 59 3.29 -7.11 -1.00
N GLU A 60 4.31 -6.72 -1.73
CA GLU A 60 5.58 -6.24 -1.19
C GLU A 60 5.88 -4.84 -1.71
N LEU A 61 6.66 -4.08 -0.97
CA LEU A 61 7.23 -2.83 -1.46
C LEU A 61 8.64 -3.13 -1.96
N VAL A 62 8.92 -2.74 -3.19
CA VAL A 62 10.17 -3.07 -3.87
C VAL A 62 10.82 -1.80 -4.40
N ILE A 63 12.14 -1.68 -4.21
CA ILE A 63 12.94 -0.65 -4.85
C ILE A 63 13.68 -1.31 -6.01
N ARG A 64 13.48 -0.78 -7.21
CA ARG A 64 14.11 -1.32 -8.42
C ARG A 64 15.16 -0.37 -8.97
N ASP A 65 16.34 -0.89 -9.23
CA ASP A 65 17.40 -0.16 -9.92
C ASP A 65 17.08 -0.13 -11.42
N LYS A 66 16.87 1.05 -11.95
CA LYS A 66 16.49 1.20 -13.36
C LYS A 66 17.62 0.84 -14.34
N VAL A 67 18.86 0.90 -13.87
CA VAL A 67 20.02 0.63 -14.71
C VAL A 67 20.31 -0.85 -14.80
N ASN A 68 20.38 -1.52 -13.65
CA ASN A 68 20.76 -2.93 -13.55
C ASN A 68 19.59 -3.89 -13.36
N ASP A 69 18.37 -3.36 -13.27
CA ASP A 69 17.16 -4.16 -13.09
C ASP A 69 17.16 -5.00 -11.82
N GLU A 70 17.97 -4.62 -10.84
CA GLU A 70 18.01 -5.28 -9.55
C GLU A 70 16.89 -4.79 -8.65
N GLU A 71 16.37 -5.67 -7.80
CA GLU A 71 15.28 -5.34 -6.89
C GLU A 71 15.63 -5.69 -5.46
N VAL A 72 15.18 -4.84 -4.54
CA VAL A 72 15.30 -5.06 -3.10
C VAL A 72 13.91 -4.93 -2.48
N VAL A 73 13.54 -5.94 -1.69
CA VAL A 73 12.29 -5.89 -0.93
C VAL A 73 12.50 -5.04 0.32
N VAL A 74 11.59 -4.09 0.54
CA VAL A 74 11.71 -3.17 1.67
C VAL A 74 10.84 -3.65 2.83
N GLU A 75 11.43 -3.76 4.01
CA GLU A 75 10.73 -4.13 5.25
C GLU A 75 10.71 -2.94 6.21
N LYS A 76 9.80 -2.99 7.17
CA LYS A 76 9.75 -1.96 8.22
C LYS A 76 10.96 -1.99 9.11
#